data_9984a3a64f6a430cb4eda25db2ab6d2e
#
_entry.id   9984a3a64f6a430cb4eda25db2ab6d2e
#
_cell.length_a   1.000
_cell.length_b   1.000
_cell.length_c   1.000
_cell.angle_alpha   90.00
_cell.angle_beta   90.00
_cell.angle_gamma   90.00
#
_symmetry.space_group_name_H-M   'P 1'
#
loop_
_entity.id
_entity.type
_entity.pdbx_description
1 polymer ?
#
loop_
_entity_poly.entity_id
_entity_poly.type
_entity_poly.pdbx_seq_one_letter_code
_entity_poly.pdbx_strand_id
1 'polypeptide(L)'
;VYAHAGLHRTLGRGAVTVAEGASASVDITLRDVAVFPTGSLMGDFHVHGGRSFDTALTDRERVLSFMDDGIDLMVANDHDVCTSYDATLRELGLADRVTVISGSEVTGLVPFLIRPGSTVPRTLGHWNFWPLRHDPTELNDGSPYDERQEPGQLFDRMRSRVGEQGVIQCNHPVAEMKVGRDEGYLRALGYDPRQAFPMSEDGSGAGMVWRRPGGPTRHRNIDWDTQEAMNGAGVVLNLGYRALWFQMLSQGIIRAATANSDSHSLNTETMGYPRNVVLGSFPRTGFDRDAFNAAVRAGQMVGTNGPFIEATVMGMDGSPRGPGVTPFAPGPGAMLNVEVRA
;
A
#
# COMPACT_ATOMS: atom_id res chain seq x y z
N VAL A 1 -19.25 1.58 -28.14
CA VAL A 1 -18.89 2.12 -26.83
C VAL A 1 -18.88 0.97 -25.83
N TYR A 2 -17.86 0.92 -25.00
CA TYR A 2 -17.77 0.04 -23.85
C TYR A 2 -17.74 0.90 -22.59
N ALA A 3 -18.34 0.39 -21.52
CA ALA A 3 -18.33 1.03 -20.21
C ALA A 3 -17.96 0.00 -19.14
N HIS A 4 -17.14 0.40 -18.17
CA HIS A 4 -16.82 -0.36 -16.96
C HIS A 4 -16.73 0.59 -15.77
N ALA A 5 -16.81 0.05 -14.56
CA ALA A 5 -16.63 0.80 -13.32
C ALA A 5 -16.14 -0.15 -12.21
N GLY A 6 -14.95 -0.69 -12.42
CA GLY A 6 -14.29 -1.57 -11.47
C GLY A 6 -14.62 -3.05 -11.60
N LEU A 7 -13.91 -3.87 -10.82
CA LEU A 7 -13.93 -5.34 -10.87
C LEU A 7 -15.25 -5.96 -10.37
N HIS A 8 -16.05 -5.20 -9.63
CA HIS A 8 -17.31 -5.64 -9.04
C HIS A 8 -18.53 -5.28 -9.92
N ARG A 9 -18.30 -4.89 -11.17
CA ARG A 9 -19.35 -4.56 -12.14
C ARG A 9 -19.14 -5.24 -13.47
N THR A 10 -20.26 -5.51 -14.16
CA THR A 10 -20.21 -6.07 -15.50
C THR A 10 -19.60 -5.08 -16.49
N LEU A 11 -18.92 -5.58 -17.51
CA LEU A 11 -18.58 -4.79 -18.69
C LEU A 11 -19.88 -4.54 -19.49
N GLY A 12 -20.19 -3.27 -19.73
CA GLY A 12 -21.30 -2.86 -20.56
C GLY A 12 -20.88 -2.59 -22.01
N ARG A 13 -21.77 -2.84 -22.97
CA ARG A 13 -21.55 -2.53 -24.38
C ARG A 13 -22.77 -1.88 -24.97
N GLY A 14 -22.59 -0.80 -25.71
CA GLY A 14 -23.63 -0.13 -26.50
C GLY A 14 -23.13 0.20 -27.90
N ALA A 15 -24.05 0.29 -28.86
CA ALA A 15 -23.74 0.77 -30.20
C ALA A 15 -24.54 2.05 -30.47
N VAL A 16 -23.89 3.02 -31.09
CA VAL A 16 -24.52 4.28 -31.49
C VAL A 16 -23.96 4.72 -32.84
N THR A 17 -24.84 5.25 -33.67
CA THR A 17 -24.46 5.84 -34.95
C THR A 17 -24.52 7.35 -34.82
N VAL A 18 -23.43 8.04 -35.16
CA VAL A 18 -23.37 9.49 -35.15
C VAL A 18 -23.37 9.98 -36.58
N ALA A 19 -24.40 10.78 -36.96
CA ALA A 19 -24.48 11.43 -38.26
C ALA A 19 -23.59 12.68 -38.30
N GLU A 20 -23.20 13.11 -39.49
CA GLU A 20 -22.37 14.32 -39.66
C GLU A 20 -23.03 15.55 -39.03
N GLY A 21 -22.28 16.27 -38.18
CA GLY A 21 -22.78 17.46 -37.48
C GLY A 21 -23.78 17.18 -36.34
N ALA A 22 -24.05 15.90 -36.00
CA ALA A 22 -24.98 15.53 -34.95
C ALA A 22 -24.27 14.94 -33.71
N SER A 23 -24.98 14.99 -32.57
CA SER A 23 -24.65 14.24 -31.37
C SER A 23 -25.58 13.06 -31.21
N ALA A 24 -25.09 11.95 -30.68
CA ALA A 24 -25.91 10.79 -30.34
C ALA A 24 -25.52 10.29 -28.94
N SER A 25 -26.47 9.74 -28.21
CA SER A 25 -26.29 9.15 -26.89
C SER A 25 -26.63 7.68 -26.87
N VAL A 26 -26.02 6.93 -25.98
CA VAL A 26 -26.34 5.53 -25.70
C VAL A 26 -26.28 5.30 -24.20
N ASP A 27 -27.35 4.72 -23.66
CA ASP A 27 -27.41 4.32 -22.27
C ASP A 27 -26.83 2.92 -22.11
N ILE A 28 -25.89 2.76 -21.19
CA ILE A 28 -25.24 1.48 -20.87
C ILE A 28 -25.43 1.20 -19.39
N THR A 29 -26.11 0.10 -19.09
CA THR A 29 -26.35 -0.34 -17.73
C THR A 29 -25.26 -1.30 -17.28
N LEU A 30 -24.57 -0.97 -16.19
CA LEU A 30 -23.65 -1.86 -15.49
C LEU A 30 -24.40 -2.51 -14.31
N ARG A 31 -24.11 -3.77 -14.05
CA ARG A 31 -24.69 -4.53 -12.94
C ARG A 31 -23.62 -4.88 -11.94
N ASP A 32 -23.94 -4.80 -10.66
CA ASP A 32 -23.05 -5.26 -9.62
C ASP A 32 -22.89 -6.79 -9.67
N VAL A 33 -21.66 -7.25 -9.47
CA VAL A 33 -21.30 -8.66 -9.39
C VAL A 33 -20.74 -8.92 -7.99
N ALA A 34 -21.24 -9.92 -7.31
CA ALA A 34 -20.83 -10.27 -5.94
C ALA A 34 -19.49 -11.01 -5.94
N VAL A 35 -18.43 -10.33 -6.36
CA VAL A 35 -17.06 -10.87 -6.33
C VAL A 35 -16.50 -10.79 -4.94
N PHE A 36 -16.71 -9.68 -4.25
CA PHE A 36 -16.12 -9.40 -2.92
C PHE A 36 -17.12 -9.64 -1.79
N PRO A 37 -16.65 -9.97 -0.57
CA PRO A 37 -17.52 -10.10 0.59
C PRO A 37 -18.29 -8.81 0.88
N THR A 38 -19.53 -8.93 1.29
CA THR A 38 -20.37 -7.79 1.66
C THR A 38 -19.75 -7.01 2.80
N GLY A 39 -19.66 -5.68 2.65
CA GLY A 39 -19.08 -4.79 3.63
C GLY A 39 -17.57 -4.62 3.54
N SER A 40 -16.88 -5.43 2.71
CA SER A 40 -15.47 -5.20 2.44
C SER A 40 -15.24 -3.87 1.69
N LEU A 41 -14.02 -3.34 1.81
CA LEU A 41 -13.63 -2.08 1.20
C LEU A 41 -12.45 -2.31 0.26
N MET A 42 -12.56 -1.81 -0.96
CA MET A 42 -11.47 -1.85 -1.94
C MET A 42 -10.59 -0.62 -1.79
N GLY A 43 -9.32 -0.83 -1.50
CA GLY A 43 -8.37 0.24 -1.27
C GLY A 43 -7.07 0.10 -2.04
N ASP A 44 -6.50 1.25 -2.39
CA ASP A 44 -5.14 1.38 -2.90
C ASP A 44 -4.36 2.26 -1.92
N PHE A 45 -3.27 1.72 -1.38
CA PHE A 45 -2.52 2.37 -0.30
C PHE A 45 -1.20 2.95 -0.77
N HIS A 46 -1.02 3.06 -2.11
CA HIS A 46 0.16 3.65 -2.70
C HIS A 46 -0.20 4.36 -4.00
N VAL A 47 -0.40 5.68 -3.89
CA VAL A 47 -0.94 6.49 -4.98
C VAL A 47 -0.34 7.88 -4.96
N HIS A 48 0.14 8.33 -6.12
CA HIS A 48 0.73 9.65 -6.32
C HIS A 48 -0.21 10.59 -7.08
N GLY A 49 -0.21 11.85 -6.68
CA GLY A 49 -0.93 12.95 -7.29
C GLY A 49 -0.03 14.11 -7.70
N GLY A 50 -0.61 15.24 -8.05
CA GLY A 50 0.11 16.37 -8.62
C GLY A 50 1.10 17.09 -7.69
N ARG A 51 1.19 16.70 -6.43
CA ARG A 51 2.19 17.18 -5.48
C ARG A 51 3.47 16.35 -5.48
N SER A 52 3.41 15.13 -6.02
CA SER A 52 4.58 14.29 -6.22
C SER A 52 5.44 14.81 -7.38
N PHE A 53 6.76 14.78 -7.21
CA PHE A 53 7.68 15.34 -8.22
C PHE A 53 7.69 14.55 -9.54
N ASP A 54 7.16 13.36 -9.55
CA ASP A 54 7.22 12.39 -10.66
C ASP A 54 5.86 12.10 -11.32
N THR A 55 4.82 12.88 -10.98
CA THR A 55 3.53 12.83 -11.67
C THR A 55 3.05 14.23 -12.06
N ALA A 56 2.30 14.30 -13.16
CA ALA A 56 1.67 15.51 -13.65
C ALA A 56 0.13 15.50 -13.49
N LEU A 57 -0.42 14.46 -12.82
CA LEU A 57 -1.86 14.33 -12.63
C LEU A 57 -2.39 15.35 -11.65
N THR A 58 -3.45 16.04 -12.02
CA THR A 58 -4.18 16.88 -11.09
C THR A 58 -4.95 16.02 -10.07
N ASP A 59 -5.22 16.57 -8.89
CA ASP A 59 -6.04 15.91 -7.87
C ASP A 59 -7.41 15.48 -8.42
N ARG A 60 -7.98 16.30 -9.32
CA ARG A 60 -9.24 16.00 -10.00
C ARG A 60 -9.16 14.75 -10.87
N GLU A 61 -8.14 14.65 -11.71
CA GLU A 61 -7.91 13.46 -12.55
C GLU A 61 -7.68 12.24 -11.69
N ARG A 62 -6.95 12.39 -10.62
CA ARG A 62 -6.66 11.31 -9.69
C ARG A 62 -7.94 10.79 -9.02
N VAL A 63 -8.78 11.66 -8.48
CA VAL A 63 -10.06 11.25 -7.86
C VAL A 63 -10.98 10.58 -8.87
N LEU A 64 -11.09 11.13 -10.07
CA LEU A 64 -11.97 10.55 -11.10
C LEU A 64 -11.48 9.17 -11.56
N SER A 65 -10.16 8.98 -11.72
CA SER A 65 -9.60 7.67 -12.09
C SER A 65 -9.89 6.58 -11.05
N PHE A 66 -9.90 6.93 -9.75
CA PHE A 66 -10.30 6.01 -8.68
C PHE A 66 -11.73 5.51 -8.85
N MET A 67 -12.63 6.42 -9.14
CA MET A 67 -14.03 6.08 -9.30
C MET A 67 -14.26 5.19 -10.50
N ASP A 68 -13.53 5.41 -11.60
CA ASP A 68 -13.60 4.60 -12.80
C ASP A 68 -13.17 3.16 -12.55
N ASP A 69 -12.16 2.99 -11.71
CA ASP A 69 -11.62 1.68 -11.34
C ASP A 69 -12.35 1.02 -10.16
N GLY A 70 -13.37 1.69 -9.61
CA GLY A 70 -14.21 1.17 -8.53
C GLY A 70 -13.47 0.99 -7.22
N ILE A 71 -12.52 1.89 -6.91
CA ILE A 71 -11.82 1.95 -5.62
C ILE A 71 -12.66 2.77 -4.63
N ASP A 72 -12.82 2.26 -3.43
CA ASP A 72 -13.57 2.90 -2.34
C ASP A 72 -12.72 3.86 -1.52
N LEU A 73 -11.44 3.52 -1.36
CA LEU A 73 -10.50 4.26 -0.53
C LEU A 73 -9.12 4.33 -1.18
N MET A 74 -8.51 5.52 -1.15
CA MET A 74 -7.10 5.68 -1.45
C MET A 74 -6.34 6.29 -0.29
N VAL A 75 -5.07 5.92 -0.16
CA VAL A 75 -4.10 6.66 0.64
C VAL A 75 -3.28 7.53 -0.33
N ALA A 76 -3.34 8.84 -0.15
CA ALA A 76 -2.56 9.79 -0.94
C ALA A 76 -1.13 9.83 -0.39
N ASN A 77 -0.16 9.37 -1.17
CA ASN A 77 1.22 9.19 -0.73
C ASN A 77 2.21 9.93 -1.64
N ASP A 78 1.96 11.21 -1.88
CA ASP A 78 2.91 12.01 -2.63
C ASP A 78 4.29 12.01 -1.98
N HIS A 79 5.36 11.99 -2.79
CA HIS A 79 6.73 11.94 -2.29
C HIS A 79 7.06 13.12 -1.39
N ASP A 80 7.44 12.81 -0.16
CA ASP A 80 7.97 13.72 0.86
C ASP A 80 7.03 14.89 1.24
N VAL A 81 5.75 14.82 0.87
CA VAL A 81 4.76 15.85 1.17
C VAL A 81 3.41 15.23 1.57
N CYS A 82 2.72 15.85 2.52
CA CYS A 82 1.36 15.46 2.89
C CYS A 82 0.34 16.19 2.02
N THR A 83 -0.48 15.46 1.28
CA THR A 83 -1.51 16.01 0.41
C THR A 83 -2.91 15.79 0.98
N SER A 84 -3.78 16.82 0.92
CA SER A 84 -5.19 16.70 1.21
C SER A 84 -6.03 16.86 -0.05
N TYR A 85 -6.93 15.92 -0.29
CA TYR A 85 -7.89 15.95 -1.40
C TYR A 85 -9.27 16.51 -1.00
N ASP A 86 -9.43 17.02 0.22
CA ASP A 86 -10.72 17.48 0.75
C ASP A 86 -11.38 18.57 -0.11
N ALA A 87 -10.59 19.51 -0.64
CA ALA A 87 -11.08 20.57 -1.51
C ALA A 87 -11.63 19.98 -2.82
N THR A 88 -10.87 19.11 -3.43
CA THR A 88 -11.23 18.42 -4.70
C THR A 88 -12.46 17.54 -4.54
N LEU A 89 -12.55 16.77 -3.46
CA LEU A 89 -13.71 15.94 -3.17
C LEU A 89 -14.99 16.77 -2.99
N ARG A 90 -14.89 17.91 -2.30
CA ARG A 90 -16.04 18.82 -2.15
C ARG A 90 -16.44 19.47 -3.46
N GLU A 91 -15.47 19.94 -4.26
CA GLU A 91 -15.73 20.53 -5.58
C GLU A 91 -16.45 19.54 -6.51
N LEU A 92 -16.03 18.28 -6.46
CA LEU A 92 -16.62 17.22 -7.28
C LEU A 92 -17.92 16.65 -6.71
N GLY A 93 -18.31 16.99 -5.48
CA GLY A 93 -19.46 16.40 -4.79
C GLY A 93 -19.27 14.91 -4.48
N LEU A 94 -18.05 14.47 -4.20
CA LEU A 94 -17.67 13.06 -4.05
C LEU A 94 -17.26 12.66 -2.63
N ALA A 95 -17.34 13.58 -1.67
CA ALA A 95 -16.91 13.34 -0.28
C ALA A 95 -17.62 12.15 0.40
N ASP A 96 -18.86 11.86 -0.01
CA ASP A 96 -19.62 10.69 0.49
C ASP A 96 -19.43 9.43 -0.38
N ARG A 97 -18.62 9.47 -1.42
CA ARG A 97 -18.47 8.39 -2.37
C ARG A 97 -17.10 7.76 -2.42
N VAL A 98 -16.07 8.53 -2.11
CA VAL A 98 -14.67 8.10 -2.09
C VAL A 98 -14.03 8.57 -0.80
N THR A 99 -13.33 7.70 -0.12
CA THR A 99 -12.52 8.05 1.05
C THR A 99 -11.09 8.27 0.63
N VAL A 100 -10.52 9.42 1.01
CA VAL A 100 -9.09 9.68 0.85
C VAL A 100 -8.47 9.88 2.23
N ILE A 101 -7.42 9.11 2.52
CA ILE A 101 -6.62 9.28 3.72
C ILE A 101 -5.32 9.98 3.30
N SER A 102 -5.02 11.11 3.92
CA SER A 102 -3.74 11.78 3.73
C SER A 102 -2.61 10.96 4.34
N GLY A 103 -1.57 10.76 3.57
CA GLY A 103 -0.33 10.10 3.95
C GLY A 103 0.85 10.81 3.27
N SER A 104 1.98 10.14 3.23
CA SER A 104 3.15 10.55 2.46
C SER A 104 4.00 9.32 2.16
N GLU A 105 4.69 9.31 1.03
CA GLU A 105 5.79 8.42 0.77
C GLU A 105 7.10 9.14 1.03
N VAL A 106 7.82 8.76 2.11
CA VAL A 106 9.16 9.27 2.33
C VAL A 106 10.17 8.47 1.51
N THR A 107 11.09 9.19 0.83
CA THR A 107 12.12 8.59 0.00
C THR A 107 13.33 8.11 0.78
N GLY A 108 13.50 8.57 2.02
CA GLY A 108 14.56 8.13 2.92
C GLY A 108 15.97 8.32 2.36
N LEU A 109 16.25 9.46 1.72
CA LEU A 109 17.47 9.70 0.98
C LEU A 109 18.71 9.78 1.88
N VAL A 110 19.74 8.95 1.58
CA VAL A 110 20.99 8.87 2.35
C VAL A 110 22.23 9.05 1.46
N PRO A 111 22.58 10.30 1.15
CA PRO A 111 23.64 10.64 0.19
C PRO A 111 25.02 10.04 0.54
N PHE A 112 25.31 9.81 1.81
CA PHE A 112 26.58 9.24 2.24
C PHE A 112 26.74 7.73 1.93
N LEU A 113 25.67 7.08 1.42
CA LEU A 113 25.74 5.72 0.90
C LEU A 113 26.08 5.63 -0.58
N ILE A 114 26.29 6.76 -1.22
CA ILE A 114 26.69 6.79 -2.62
C ILE A 114 28.02 6.04 -2.77
N ARG A 115 28.03 4.96 -3.55
CA ARG A 115 29.27 4.29 -3.92
C ARG A 115 30.05 5.11 -4.93
N PRO A 116 31.40 5.06 -4.93
CA PRO A 116 32.19 5.62 -6.01
C PRO A 116 31.68 5.11 -7.38
N GLY A 117 31.39 6.03 -8.28
CA GLY A 117 30.86 5.71 -9.62
C GLY A 117 29.33 5.52 -9.72
N SER A 118 28.59 5.62 -8.61
CA SER A 118 27.12 5.70 -8.64
C SER A 118 26.68 7.14 -8.86
N THR A 119 25.71 7.34 -9.74
CA THR A 119 25.08 8.65 -9.98
C THR A 119 23.75 8.79 -9.25
N VAL A 120 23.26 7.71 -8.66
CA VAL A 120 21.97 7.69 -7.95
C VAL A 120 22.22 7.65 -6.45
N PRO A 121 21.68 8.59 -5.68
CA PRO A 121 21.72 8.54 -4.22
C PRO A 121 21.06 7.25 -3.73
N ARG A 122 21.61 6.67 -2.66
CA ARG A 122 20.97 5.54 -2.01
C ARG A 122 19.91 6.02 -1.06
N THR A 123 18.89 5.21 -0.95
CA THR A 123 17.80 5.45 0.00
C THR A 123 17.76 4.34 1.05
N LEU A 124 17.12 4.62 2.20
CA LEU A 124 16.75 3.61 3.20
C LEU A 124 15.57 2.77 2.74
N GLY A 125 14.95 3.14 1.64
CA GLY A 125 13.72 2.62 1.13
C GLY A 125 12.65 3.70 1.04
N HIS A 126 11.59 3.38 0.32
CA HIS A 126 10.40 4.18 0.25
C HIS A 126 9.37 3.63 1.24
N TRP A 127 8.79 4.52 2.02
CA TRP A 127 7.90 4.16 3.12
C TRP A 127 6.65 5.01 3.07
N ASN A 128 5.50 4.37 2.84
CA ASN A 128 4.22 5.03 3.03
C ASN A 128 3.85 5.02 4.50
N PHE A 129 3.23 6.09 4.98
CA PHE A 129 2.69 6.13 6.33
C PHE A 129 1.48 7.04 6.40
N TRP A 130 0.50 6.60 7.17
CA TRP A 130 -0.79 7.28 7.32
C TRP A 130 -1.49 6.91 8.64
N PRO A 131 -2.49 7.69 9.11
CA PRO A 131 -2.96 8.95 8.54
C PRO A 131 -2.04 10.10 8.93
N LEU A 132 -1.84 11.04 8.04
CA LEU A 132 -1.21 12.30 8.36
C LEU A 132 -2.26 13.41 8.51
N ARG A 133 -1.94 14.40 9.34
CA ARG A 133 -2.65 15.66 9.36
C ARG A 133 -1.97 16.59 8.36
N HIS A 134 -2.70 16.95 7.32
CA HIS A 134 -2.26 18.00 6.40
C HIS A 134 -2.24 19.34 7.12
N ASP A 135 -1.10 20.02 7.12
CA ASP A 135 -0.92 21.35 7.72
C ASP A 135 -0.01 22.19 6.82
N PRO A 136 -0.60 23.10 6.01
CA PRO A 136 0.16 23.90 5.06
C PRO A 136 1.08 24.94 5.73
N THR A 137 1.07 25.04 7.06
CA THR A 137 1.99 25.90 7.82
C THR A 137 3.25 25.16 8.26
N GLU A 138 3.27 23.82 8.17
CA GLU A 138 4.42 23.00 8.45
C GLU A 138 5.27 22.74 7.19
N LEU A 139 6.53 22.39 7.40
CA LEU A 139 7.38 21.91 6.30
C LEU A 139 6.75 20.67 5.66
N ASN A 140 6.76 20.60 4.33
CA ASN A 140 6.20 19.48 3.57
C ASN A 140 4.73 19.19 3.93
N ASP A 141 3.99 20.24 4.34
CA ASP A 141 2.58 20.20 4.72
C ASP A 141 2.26 19.14 5.81
N GLY A 142 3.24 18.85 6.67
CA GLY A 142 3.12 17.90 7.78
C GLY A 142 3.83 16.56 7.58
N SER A 143 4.41 16.29 6.41
CA SER A 143 5.33 15.16 6.25
C SER A 143 6.66 15.44 6.97
N PRO A 144 7.25 14.46 7.68
CA PRO A 144 8.51 14.69 8.38
C PRO A 144 9.68 14.78 7.41
N TYR A 145 10.72 15.52 7.83
CA TYR A 145 11.99 15.51 7.14
C TYR A 145 12.65 14.11 7.22
N ASP A 146 13.00 13.54 6.10
CA ASP A 146 13.44 12.14 5.95
C ASP A 146 14.89 11.97 5.46
N GLU A 147 15.49 13.02 4.90
CA GLU A 147 16.85 12.94 4.38
C GLU A 147 17.90 12.75 5.48
N ARG A 148 18.94 11.95 5.20
CA ARG A 148 20.10 11.74 6.07
C ARG A 148 19.75 11.24 7.46
N GLN A 149 18.63 10.55 7.58
CA GLN A 149 18.21 9.96 8.83
C GLN A 149 18.86 8.57 9.02
N GLU A 150 19.04 8.19 10.25
CA GLU A 150 19.25 6.79 10.60
C GLU A 150 17.89 6.07 10.53
N PRO A 151 17.84 4.78 10.10
CA PRO A 151 16.57 4.08 9.90
C PRO A 151 15.62 4.14 11.10
N GLY A 152 16.09 3.84 12.30
CA GLY A 152 15.27 3.90 13.50
C GLY A 152 14.76 5.32 13.80
N GLN A 153 15.55 6.35 13.51
CA GLN A 153 15.11 7.74 13.66
C GLN A 153 14.02 8.10 12.64
N LEU A 154 14.13 7.59 11.43
CA LEU A 154 13.11 7.80 10.41
C LEU A 154 11.79 7.14 10.85
N PHE A 155 11.83 5.88 11.31
CA PHE A 155 10.63 5.20 11.82
C PHE A 155 10.04 5.90 13.05
N ASP A 156 10.88 6.34 14.00
CA ASP A 156 10.42 7.12 15.15
C ASP A 156 9.68 8.40 14.72
N ARG A 157 10.19 9.10 13.68
CA ARG A 157 9.55 10.30 13.13
C ARG A 157 8.23 9.98 12.46
N MET A 158 8.19 8.97 11.60
CA MET A 158 6.94 8.54 10.98
C MET A 158 5.92 8.13 12.04
N ARG A 159 6.33 7.29 13.01
CA ARG A 159 5.44 6.83 14.08
C ARG A 159 4.93 7.98 14.95
N SER A 160 5.75 8.97 15.25
CA SER A 160 5.31 10.16 16.00
C SER A 160 4.22 10.97 15.29
N ARG A 161 4.18 10.92 13.96
CA ARG A 161 3.16 11.63 13.16
C ARG A 161 1.85 10.86 13.06
N VAL A 162 1.91 9.54 12.89
CA VAL A 162 0.70 8.73 12.68
C VAL A 162 0.18 8.07 13.96
N GLY A 163 0.97 8.05 15.03
CA GLY A 163 0.63 7.40 16.30
C GLY A 163 0.67 5.87 16.21
N GLU A 164 0.38 5.22 17.33
CA GLU A 164 0.37 3.75 17.44
C GLU A 164 -0.72 3.07 16.60
N GLN A 165 -1.79 3.81 16.27
CA GLN A 165 -2.89 3.30 15.43
C GLN A 165 -2.68 3.56 13.94
N GLY A 166 -1.66 4.33 13.59
CA GLY A 166 -1.29 4.54 12.19
C GLY A 166 -0.59 3.35 11.57
N VAL A 167 -0.40 3.42 10.27
CA VAL A 167 0.25 2.38 9.47
C VAL A 167 1.53 2.94 8.87
N ILE A 168 2.60 2.16 8.94
CA ILE A 168 3.83 2.35 8.18
C ILE A 168 3.98 1.17 7.24
N GLN A 169 4.14 1.43 5.95
CA GLN A 169 4.25 0.43 4.89
C GLN A 169 5.63 0.47 4.24
N CYS A 170 6.24 -0.70 4.08
CA CYS A 170 7.43 -0.87 3.24
C CYS A 170 7.00 -1.00 1.77
N ASN A 171 7.37 -0.03 0.95
CA ASN A 171 7.02 0.00 -0.47
C ASN A 171 8.04 -0.78 -1.29
N HIS A 172 7.60 -1.43 -2.37
CA HIS A 172 8.41 -2.10 -3.41
C HIS A 172 9.85 -2.47 -2.94
N PRO A 173 10.00 -3.33 -1.93
CA PRO A 173 11.24 -3.49 -1.14
C PRO A 173 12.45 -3.99 -1.93
N VAL A 174 12.29 -4.38 -3.18
CA VAL A 174 13.36 -4.83 -4.09
C VAL A 174 13.40 -4.02 -5.39
N ALA A 175 12.72 -2.86 -5.45
CA ALA A 175 12.61 -2.06 -6.67
C ALA A 175 13.98 -1.67 -7.26
N GLU A 176 14.99 -1.48 -6.44
CA GLU A 176 16.35 -1.17 -6.87
C GLU A 176 17.23 -2.41 -7.15
N MET A 177 16.70 -3.62 -7.00
CA MET A 177 17.42 -4.83 -7.37
C MET A 177 17.49 -4.98 -8.88
N LYS A 178 18.41 -4.28 -9.52
CA LYS A 178 18.89 -4.68 -10.85
C LYS A 178 19.67 -5.98 -10.69
N VAL A 179 19.41 -6.92 -11.62
CA VAL A 179 20.09 -8.23 -11.65
C VAL A 179 21.58 -8.07 -11.36
N GLY A 180 22.06 -8.68 -10.28
CA GLY A 180 23.45 -8.60 -9.82
C GLY A 180 23.80 -7.46 -8.85
N ARG A 181 22.84 -6.63 -8.43
CA ARG A 181 23.04 -5.64 -7.37
C ARG A 181 22.16 -5.99 -6.16
N ASP A 182 22.81 -6.41 -5.11
CA ASP A 182 22.23 -6.70 -3.78
C ASP A 182 21.81 -5.41 -3.03
N GLU A 183 21.05 -4.53 -3.63
CA GLU A 183 20.86 -3.16 -3.11
C GLU A 183 19.40 -2.83 -2.75
N GLY A 184 18.59 -3.84 -2.44
CA GLY A 184 17.24 -3.64 -1.95
C GLY A 184 17.22 -2.88 -0.61
N TYR A 185 16.13 -2.17 -0.36
CA TYR A 185 15.93 -1.33 0.83
C TYR A 185 16.22 -2.07 2.14
N LEU A 186 15.80 -3.32 2.26
CA LEU A 186 16.02 -4.09 3.48
C LEU A 186 17.50 -4.31 3.77
N ARG A 187 18.35 -4.34 2.74
CA ARG A 187 19.81 -4.38 2.96
C ARG A 187 20.34 -3.08 3.55
N ALA A 188 19.80 -1.94 3.16
CA ALA A 188 20.14 -0.66 3.79
C ALA A 188 19.81 -0.66 5.29
N LEU A 189 18.80 -1.43 5.69
CA LEU A 189 18.44 -1.68 7.09
C LEU A 189 19.31 -2.77 7.78
N GLY A 190 20.26 -3.37 7.06
CA GLY A 190 21.08 -4.46 7.55
C GLY A 190 20.42 -5.83 7.53
N TYR A 191 19.27 -5.97 6.87
CA TYR A 191 18.60 -7.25 6.69
C TYR A 191 19.26 -8.07 5.57
N ASP A 192 19.72 -9.28 5.89
CA ASP A 192 20.17 -10.28 4.91
C ASP A 192 19.18 -11.45 4.91
N PRO A 193 18.43 -11.66 3.84
CA PRO A 193 17.43 -12.74 3.76
C PRO A 193 18.03 -14.15 3.86
N ARG A 194 19.35 -14.29 3.71
CA ARG A 194 20.07 -15.57 3.81
C ARG A 194 20.48 -15.93 5.23
N GLN A 195 20.34 -15.00 6.15
CA GLN A 195 20.72 -15.18 7.55
C GLN A 195 19.51 -15.00 8.46
N ALA A 196 19.50 -15.74 9.58
CA ALA A 196 18.53 -15.45 10.61
C ALA A 196 18.66 -13.99 11.04
N PHE A 197 17.55 -13.27 11.12
CA PHE A 197 17.54 -11.88 11.54
C PHE A 197 17.50 -11.83 13.07
N PRO A 198 18.64 -11.63 13.75
CA PRO A 198 18.63 -11.57 15.19
C PRO A 198 17.99 -10.25 15.64
N MET A 199 16.81 -10.37 16.21
CA MET A 199 16.14 -9.27 16.88
C MET A 199 16.87 -8.98 18.18
N SER A 200 17.38 -7.76 18.34
CA SER A 200 17.75 -7.27 19.66
C SER A 200 16.51 -6.91 20.47
N GLU A 201 16.62 -6.80 21.79
CA GLU A 201 15.48 -6.46 22.68
C GLU A 201 14.79 -5.16 22.31
N ASP A 202 15.51 -4.23 21.69
CA ASP A 202 14.99 -2.96 21.17
C ASP A 202 14.36 -3.06 19.76
N GLY A 203 14.29 -4.27 19.20
CA GLY A 203 13.78 -4.52 17.86
C GLY A 203 14.73 -4.05 16.73
N SER A 204 15.92 -3.57 17.07
CA SER A 204 16.98 -3.31 16.09
C SER A 204 17.61 -4.61 15.65
N GLY A 205 17.87 -4.80 14.37
CA GLY A 205 18.56 -5.98 13.87
C GLY A 205 20.05 -5.96 14.24
N ALA A 206 20.62 -7.09 14.64
CA ALA A 206 22.06 -7.23 14.70
C ALA A 206 22.64 -7.19 13.28
N GLY A 207 23.72 -6.47 13.07
CA GLY A 207 24.35 -6.35 11.76
C GLY A 207 23.88 -5.17 10.92
N MET A 208 23.18 -4.23 11.50
CA MET A 208 22.77 -3.00 10.82
C MET A 208 23.96 -2.15 10.42
N VAL A 209 23.94 -1.75 9.16
CA VAL A 209 24.98 -0.91 8.55
C VAL A 209 25.05 0.49 9.20
N TRP A 210 24.03 0.85 9.96
CA TRP A 210 23.78 2.22 10.44
C TRP A 210 23.76 2.39 11.93
N ARG A 211 24.14 1.44 12.71
CA ARG A 211 24.24 1.70 14.13
C ARG A 211 25.08 2.94 14.36
N ARG A 212 24.44 4.01 14.74
CA ARG A 212 25.12 5.21 15.18
C ARG A 212 25.97 4.83 16.39
N PRO A 213 27.31 4.90 16.31
CA PRO A 213 28.14 4.60 17.47
C PRO A 213 27.71 5.45 18.66
N GLY A 214 27.32 4.82 19.79
CA GLY A 214 26.83 5.52 20.97
C GLY A 214 25.42 6.09 20.88
N GLY A 215 24.65 5.76 19.82
CA GLY A 215 23.24 6.11 19.73
C GLY A 215 22.38 5.30 20.69
N PRO A 216 21.20 5.80 21.07
CA PRO A 216 20.29 5.06 21.93
C PRO A 216 19.84 3.77 21.23
N THR A 217 19.88 2.66 21.97
CA THR A 217 19.53 1.31 21.49
C THR A 217 18.04 1.13 21.23
N ARG A 218 17.21 2.14 21.52
CA ARG A 218 15.75 2.12 21.39
C ARG A 218 15.20 2.35 19.98
N HIS A 219 16.04 2.70 19.00
CA HIS A 219 15.59 2.90 17.63
C HIS A 219 15.32 1.56 16.93
N ARG A 220 14.10 1.39 16.43
CA ARG A 220 13.67 0.20 15.73
C ARG A 220 13.88 0.37 14.24
N ASN A 221 14.68 -0.48 13.62
CA ASN A 221 14.88 -0.47 12.17
C ASN A 221 13.89 -1.35 11.40
N ILE A 222 12.91 -1.91 12.09
CA ILE A 222 11.88 -2.78 11.53
C ILE A 222 10.48 -2.37 12.02
N ASP A 223 10.29 -1.12 12.39
CA ASP A 223 9.02 -0.60 12.91
C ASP A 223 8.04 -0.23 11.77
N TRP A 224 7.81 -1.16 10.86
CA TRP A 224 6.72 -1.05 9.89
C TRP A 224 5.67 -2.14 10.10
N ASP A 225 4.45 -1.86 9.69
CA ASP A 225 3.27 -2.70 9.92
C ASP A 225 2.95 -3.60 8.72
N THR A 226 3.11 -3.07 7.51
CA THR A 226 2.75 -3.74 6.26
C THR A 226 3.90 -3.69 5.26
N GLN A 227 3.90 -4.63 4.30
CA GLN A 227 4.87 -4.68 3.22
C GLN A 227 4.19 -4.98 1.89
N GLU A 228 4.57 -4.28 0.85
CA GLU A 228 4.09 -4.61 -0.49
C GLU A 228 4.60 -5.98 -0.93
N ALA A 229 3.64 -6.87 -1.20
CA ALA A 229 3.86 -8.16 -1.86
C ALA A 229 3.50 -8.07 -3.35
N MET A 230 2.78 -7.01 -3.73
CA MET A 230 2.51 -6.62 -5.11
C MET A 230 2.56 -5.09 -5.21
N ASN A 231 3.24 -4.59 -6.26
CA ASN A 231 3.29 -3.19 -6.61
C ASN A 231 3.23 -3.08 -8.14
N GLY A 232 2.19 -2.43 -8.65
CA GLY A 232 1.91 -2.35 -10.08
C GLY A 232 1.74 -3.72 -10.76
N ALA A 233 1.71 -3.73 -12.09
CA ALA A 233 1.46 -4.91 -12.92
C ALA A 233 2.68 -5.79 -13.20
N GLY A 234 3.86 -5.43 -12.71
CA GLY A 234 5.13 -6.09 -13.02
C GLY A 234 5.26 -7.49 -12.40
N VAL A 235 4.98 -8.55 -13.14
CA VAL A 235 4.97 -9.93 -12.63
C VAL A 235 6.30 -10.34 -11.99
N VAL A 236 7.42 -10.01 -12.63
CA VAL A 236 8.77 -10.42 -12.16
C VAL A 236 9.11 -9.72 -10.85
N LEU A 237 8.85 -8.42 -10.74
CA LEU A 237 9.08 -7.66 -9.52
C LEU A 237 8.19 -8.17 -8.39
N ASN A 238 6.91 -8.41 -8.66
CA ASN A 238 5.96 -8.95 -7.70
C ASN A 238 6.36 -10.34 -7.17
N LEU A 239 7.01 -11.17 -7.98
CA LEU A 239 7.59 -12.42 -7.50
C LEU A 239 8.74 -12.17 -6.51
N GLY A 240 9.58 -11.17 -6.77
CA GLY A 240 10.66 -10.75 -5.87
C GLY A 240 10.13 -10.22 -4.54
N TYR A 241 9.11 -9.36 -4.54
CA TYR A 241 8.48 -8.81 -3.32
C TYR A 241 7.88 -9.92 -2.45
N ARG A 242 7.15 -10.86 -3.07
CA ARG A 242 6.58 -12.01 -2.35
C ARG A 242 7.64 -12.95 -1.81
N ALA A 243 8.69 -13.23 -2.57
CA ALA A 243 9.79 -14.08 -2.11
C ALA A 243 10.44 -13.49 -0.86
N LEU A 244 10.70 -12.18 -0.85
CA LEU A 244 11.24 -11.49 0.30
C LEU A 244 10.28 -11.53 1.50
N TRP A 245 8.99 -11.28 1.28
CA TRP A 245 7.98 -11.36 2.32
C TRP A 245 7.92 -12.76 2.95
N PHE A 246 7.94 -13.83 2.12
CA PHE A 246 7.99 -15.20 2.63
C PHE A 246 9.27 -15.51 3.43
N GLN A 247 10.41 -14.97 3.02
CA GLN A 247 11.65 -15.10 3.77
C GLN A 247 11.55 -14.44 5.14
N MET A 248 10.96 -13.25 5.23
CA MET A 248 10.71 -12.57 6.50
C MET A 248 9.77 -13.38 7.40
N LEU A 249 8.67 -13.88 6.86
CA LEU A 249 7.75 -14.74 7.60
C LEU A 249 8.44 -15.98 8.14
N SER A 250 9.32 -16.62 7.35
CA SER A 250 10.08 -17.81 7.77
C SER A 250 11.08 -17.51 8.91
N GLN A 251 11.43 -16.25 9.09
CA GLN A 251 12.30 -15.79 10.19
C GLN A 251 11.50 -15.22 11.38
N GLY A 252 10.17 -15.33 11.35
CA GLY A 252 9.30 -14.83 12.42
C GLY A 252 9.03 -13.33 12.35
N ILE A 253 9.46 -12.64 11.29
CA ILE A 253 9.13 -11.24 11.06
C ILE A 253 7.79 -11.19 10.32
N ILE A 254 6.71 -11.13 11.08
CA ILE A 254 5.36 -11.20 10.54
C ILE A 254 4.87 -9.77 10.23
N ARG A 255 4.59 -9.50 8.96
CA ARG A 255 4.02 -8.25 8.47
C ARG A 255 2.84 -8.55 7.56
N ALA A 256 1.83 -7.70 7.59
CA ALA A 256 0.71 -7.82 6.66
C ALA A 256 1.19 -7.54 5.23
N ALA A 257 0.73 -8.34 4.27
CA ALA A 257 1.02 -8.12 2.85
C ALA A 257 0.02 -7.17 2.24
N THR A 258 0.49 -6.17 1.47
CA THR A 258 -0.34 -5.26 0.70
C THR A 258 -0.11 -5.42 -0.81
N ALA A 259 -1.06 -4.94 -1.58
CA ALA A 259 -1.06 -4.95 -3.04
C ALA A 259 -1.54 -3.58 -3.53
N ASN A 260 -0.65 -2.80 -4.14
CA ASN A 260 -0.93 -1.42 -4.49
C ASN A 260 -0.49 -1.10 -5.91
N SER A 261 -1.07 -0.06 -6.50
CA SER A 261 -0.77 0.29 -7.89
C SER A 261 0.52 1.08 -8.06
N ASP A 262 0.88 1.90 -7.07
CA ASP A 262 1.98 2.87 -7.20
C ASP A 262 1.80 3.75 -8.44
N SER A 263 0.57 4.19 -8.65
CA SER A 263 0.16 4.83 -9.91
C SER A 263 0.61 6.29 -9.95
N HIS A 264 1.34 6.62 -11.02
CA HIS A 264 1.80 7.97 -11.34
C HIS A 264 1.14 8.52 -12.61
N SER A 265 0.41 7.69 -13.36
CA SER A 265 -0.22 8.07 -14.62
C SER A 265 -1.57 7.38 -14.81
N LEU A 266 -2.38 7.86 -15.78
CA LEU A 266 -3.69 7.29 -16.09
C LEU A 266 -3.62 6.11 -17.07
N ASN A 267 -2.53 5.95 -17.80
CA ASN A 267 -2.46 5.05 -18.95
C ASN A 267 -1.35 4.01 -18.91
N THR A 268 -0.36 4.18 -18.07
CA THR A 268 0.75 3.21 -17.93
C THR A 268 0.70 2.44 -16.62
N GLU A 269 0.06 3.01 -15.60
CA GLU A 269 -0.05 2.47 -14.25
C GLU A 269 -1.48 2.60 -13.78
N THR A 270 -2.29 1.59 -14.08
CA THR A 270 -3.71 1.59 -13.76
C THR A 270 -3.92 1.57 -12.26
N MET A 271 -4.72 2.50 -11.76
CA MET A 271 -5.07 2.60 -10.36
C MET A 271 -5.84 1.38 -9.87
N GLY A 272 -5.52 0.99 -8.63
CA GLY A 272 -6.14 -0.18 -8.05
C GLY A 272 -5.86 -1.47 -8.80
N TYR A 273 -4.73 -1.53 -9.52
CA TYR A 273 -4.25 -2.73 -10.18
C TYR A 273 -2.75 -2.94 -9.88
N PRO A 274 -2.43 -3.69 -8.82
CA PRO A 274 -3.35 -4.41 -7.91
C PRO A 274 -4.04 -3.51 -6.88
N ARG A 275 -4.91 -4.11 -6.05
CA ARG A 275 -5.65 -3.46 -4.96
C ARG A 275 -5.77 -4.37 -3.76
N ASN A 276 -6.14 -3.79 -2.61
CA ASN A 276 -6.47 -4.52 -1.39
C ASN A 276 -7.98 -4.58 -1.20
N VAL A 277 -8.50 -5.76 -0.88
CA VAL A 277 -9.86 -5.96 -0.40
C VAL A 277 -9.77 -6.12 1.11
N VAL A 278 -10.08 -5.07 1.85
CA VAL A 278 -10.05 -5.08 3.32
C VAL A 278 -11.33 -5.69 3.84
N LEU A 279 -11.20 -6.75 4.61
CA LEU A 279 -12.32 -7.53 5.13
C LEU A 279 -12.88 -6.89 6.38
N GLY A 280 -14.19 -6.71 6.44
CA GLY A 280 -14.87 -6.08 7.57
C GLY A 280 -16.15 -5.39 7.15
N SER A 281 -16.58 -4.43 7.96
CA SER A 281 -17.72 -3.57 7.66
C SER A 281 -17.29 -2.12 7.81
N PHE A 282 -17.10 -1.46 6.69
CA PHE A 282 -16.64 -0.08 6.63
C PHE A 282 -17.69 0.79 5.93
N PRO A 283 -18.68 1.31 6.69
CA PRO A 283 -19.70 2.17 6.10
C PRO A 283 -19.06 3.49 5.64
N ARG A 284 -19.47 3.97 4.47
CA ARG A 284 -18.95 5.24 3.91
C ARG A 284 -19.31 6.43 4.80
N THR A 285 -20.56 6.47 5.27
CA THR A 285 -21.02 7.47 6.23
C THR A 285 -20.56 7.08 7.62
N GLY A 286 -19.79 7.94 8.26
CA GLY A 286 -19.18 7.65 9.56
C GLY A 286 -18.05 6.63 9.48
N PHE A 287 -17.27 6.70 8.41
CA PHE A 287 -16.08 5.85 8.23
C PHE A 287 -15.16 5.91 9.44
N ASP A 288 -14.94 4.74 10.05
CA ASP A 288 -14.01 4.57 11.18
C ASP A 288 -12.61 4.26 10.65
N ARG A 289 -11.79 5.29 10.57
CA ARG A 289 -10.41 5.20 10.10
C ARG A 289 -9.54 4.33 11.00
N ASP A 290 -9.75 4.37 12.31
CA ASP A 290 -8.93 3.62 13.26
C ASP A 290 -9.25 2.13 13.18
N ALA A 291 -10.53 1.76 13.05
CA ALA A 291 -10.94 0.38 12.77
C ALA A 291 -10.40 -0.11 11.41
N PHE A 292 -10.40 0.74 10.39
CA PHE A 292 -9.78 0.42 9.09
C PHE A 292 -8.28 0.17 9.22
N ASN A 293 -7.53 1.08 9.85
CA ASN A 293 -6.09 0.91 10.06
C ASN A 293 -5.78 -0.35 10.89
N ALA A 294 -6.59 -0.65 11.90
CA ALA A 294 -6.45 -1.87 12.68
C ALA A 294 -6.62 -3.13 11.83
N ALA A 295 -7.62 -3.16 10.93
CA ALA A 295 -7.82 -4.28 10.00
C ALA A 295 -6.64 -4.45 9.03
N VAL A 296 -6.10 -3.33 8.49
CA VAL A 296 -4.92 -3.34 7.62
C VAL A 296 -3.70 -3.89 8.37
N ARG A 297 -3.40 -3.40 9.57
CA ARG A 297 -2.30 -3.87 10.40
C ARG A 297 -2.45 -5.33 10.81
N ALA A 298 -3.69 -5.76 11.05
CA ALA A 298 -4.00 -7.15 11.34
C ALA A 298 -3.92 -8.09 10.13
N GLY A 299 -3.70 -7.55 8.92
CA GLY A 299 -3.67 -8.33 7.68
C GLY A 299 -5.02 -8.93 7.30
N GLN A 300 -6.12 -8.36 7.76
CA GLN A 300 -7.49 -8.77 7.42
C GLN A 300 -7.85 -8.28 6.02
N MET A 301 -7.08 -8.72 5.04
CA MET A 301 -7.25 -8.27 3.65
C MET A 301 -6.71 -9.29 2.66
N VAL A 302 -7.14 -9.15 1.42
CA VAL A 302 -6.67 -9.92 0.27
C VAL A 302 -6.19 -8.97 -0.79
N GLY A 303 -4.91 -9.07 -1.18
CA GLY A 303 -4.35 -8.36 -2.32
C GLY A 303 -4.71 -9.06 -3.63
N THR A 304 -5.20 -8.30 -4.63
CA THR A 304 -5.60 -8.89 -5.90
C THR A 304 -5.42 -7.91 -7.07
N ASN A 305 -5.19 -8.48 -8.24
CA ASN A 305 -5.26 -7.79 -9.53
C ASN A 305 -6.45 -8.27 -10.40
N GLY A 306 -7.46 -8.86 -9.77
CA GLY A 306 -8.66 -9.33 -10.46
C GLY A 306 -9.50 -10.27 -9.58
N PRO A 307 -9.25 -11.59 -9.62
CA PRO A 307 -10.02 -12.58 -8.87
C PRO A 307 -9.90 -12.39 -7.36
N PHE A 308 -11.00 -12.55 -6.63
CA PHE A 308 -10.95 -12.62 -5.17
C PHE A 308 -10.74 -14.06 -4.70
N ILE A 309 -9.80 -14.25 -3.80
CA ILE A 309 -9.50 -15.54 -3.21
C ILE A 309 -9.87 -15.48 -1.72
N GLU A 310 -10.84 -16.28 -1.34
CA GLU A 310 -11.16 -16.52 0.07
C GLU A 310 -10.46 -17.80 0.52
N ALA A 311 -9.64 -17.69 1.56
CA ALA A 311 -8.90 -18.80 2.12
C ALA A 311 -9.19 -18.92 3.61
N THR A 312 -9.62 -20.10 4.06
CA THR A 312 -9.90 -20.36 5.47
C THR A 312 -9.34 -21.71 5.90
N VAL A 313 -8.93 -21.79 7.15
CA VAL A 313 -8.48 -23.04 7.78
C VAL A 313 -9.08 -23.16 9.19
N MET A 314 -9.42 -24.36 9.64
CA MET A 314 -9.93 -24.57 10.98
C MET A 314 -8.80 -24.58 12.00
N GLY A 315 -8.91 -23.72 13.01
CA GLY A 315 -8.02 -23.76 14.16
C GLY A 315 -8.28 -24.95 15.10
N MET A 316 -7.40 -25.17 16.06
CA MET A 316 -7.56 -26.22 17.06
C MET A 316 -8.81 -26.04 17.94
N ASP A 317 -9.28 -24.80 18.09
CA ASP A 317 -10.48 -24.43 18.81
C ASP A 317 -11.78 -24.64 18.00
N GLY A 318 -11.67 -25.15 16.79
CA GLY A 318 -12.80 -25.37 15.88
C GLY A 318 -13.30 -24.10 15.19
N SER A 319 -12.63 -22.95 15.36
CA SER A 319 -13.00 -21.70 14.70
C SER A 319 -12.33 -21.58 13.33
N PRO A 320 -13.05 -21.09 12.29
CA PRO A 320 -12.44 -20.80 11.01
C PRO A 320 -11.51 -19.58 11.13
N ARG A 321 -10.33 -19.67 10.52
CA ARG A 321 -9.32 -18.62 10.45
C ARG A 321 -9.12 -18.19 9.01
N GLY A 322 -9.31 -16.91 8.75
CA GLY A 322 -9.04 -16.27 7.47
C GLY A 322 -7.68 -15.55 7.46
N PRO A 323 -7.48 -14.61 6.52
CA PRO A 323 -6.27 -13.79 6.46
C PRO A 323 -6.00 -13.04 7.77
N GLY A 324 -4.73 -12.94 8.15
CA GLY A 324 -4.31 -12.20 9.34
C GLY A 324 -2.85 -12.43 9.68
N VAL A 325 -2.29 -11.57 10.54
CA VAL A 325 -0.89 -11.63 11.00
C VAL A 325 -0.70 -12.42 12.28
N THR A 326 -1.78 -12.82 12.96
CA THR A 326 -1.69 -13.61 14.19
C THR A 326 -1.47 -15.07 13.86
N PRO A 327 -0.30 -15.66 14.15
CA PRO A 327 -0.08 -17.08 13.93
C PRO A 327 -1.03 -17.93 14.77
N PHE A 328 -1.45 -19.06 14.23
CA PHE A 328 -2.25 -20.04 14.96
C PHE A 328 -1.82 -21.47 14.58
N ALA A 329 -2.07 -22.42 15.44
CA ALA A 329 -1.89 -23.82 15.14
C ALA A 329 -3.17 -24.37 14.49
N PRO A 330 -3.07 -24.98 13.29
CA PRO A 330 -4.21 -25.65 12.69
C PRO A 330 -4.59 -26.89 13.50
N GLY A 331 -5.87 -27.26 13.50
CA GLY A 331 -6.35 -28.48 14.10
C GLY A 331 -5.77 -29.75 13.41
N PRO A 332 -5.73 -30.87 14.09
CA PRO A 332 -5.34 -32.15 13.47
C PRO A 332 -6.22 -32.44 12.25
N GLY A 333 -5.61 -32.71 11.11
CA GLY A 333 -6.34 -32.96 9.86
C GLY A 333 -7.05 -31.72 9.26
N ALA A 334 -6.72 -30.52 9.72
CA ALA A 334 -7.28 -29.30 9.16
C ALA A 334 -6.97 -29.18 7.66
N MET A 335 -7.97 -28.78 6.90
CA MET A 335 -7.85 -28.52 5.47
C MET A 335 -7.89 -27.00 5.23
N LEU A 336 -7.10 -26.55 4.27
CA LEU A 336 -7.23 -25.22 3.71
C LEU A 336 -8.38 -25.24 2.70
N ASN A 337 -9.44 -24.50 2.99
CA ASN A 337 -10.53 -24.27 2.04
C ASN A 337 -10.21 -23.01 1.24
N VAL A 338 -10.29 -23.13 -0.07
CA VAL A 338 -10.03 -22.01 -0.99
C VAL A 338 -11.22 -21.87 -1.92
N GLU A 339 -11.80 -20.68 -1.95
CA GLU A 339 -12.83 -20.27 -2.91
C GLU A 339 -12.27 -19.15 -3.78
N VAL A 340 -12.47 -19.25 -5.10
CA VAL A 340 -12.05 -18.23 -6.06
C VAL A 340 -13.30 -17.66 -6.72
N ARG A 341 -13.45 -16.35 -6.66
CA ARG A 341 -14.49 -15.59 -7.34
C ARG A 341 -13.84 -14.67 -8.38
N ALA A 342 -14.30 -14.74 -9.63
CA ALA A 342 -13.75 -13.99 -10.76
C ALA A 342 -14.86 -13.33 -11.62
#